data_df9e6d883da5b5907ff00deded9679ac
#
_entry.id   df9e6d883da5b5907ff00deded9679ac
#
_cell.length_a   1.000
_cell.length_b   1.000
_cell.length_c   1.000
_cell.angle_alpha   90.00
_cell.angle_beta   90.00
_cell.angle_gamma   90.00
#
_symmetry.space_group_name_H-M   'P 1'
#
loop_
_entity.id
_entity.type
_entity.pdbx_description
1 polymer ?
#
loop_
_entity_poly.entity_id
_entity_poly.type
_entity_poly.pdbx_seq_one_letter_code
_entity_poly.pdbx_strand_id
1 'polypeptide(L)'
;KRQEGNCVFIYKTKTKTMIKVQKIFVMAALVLIPSVSFAQKVNILTEKTASNREQYAAEYLQKKLNRLGFPTVVNGKKGEYRISLSQAKDTAGLKKEGFSWTRKGKKIQLQGNDGSGVIYGCNEIAEYVAQHGSLNVPLMQEDAPEMVLRGACVGLQKTVYLPGHQVYEYPYTPENFPWFYDKEQWIQYLDMLVDNKMNSLYLWNGHPFASLVKLKDYPFALEVDEATFKKNEEMFSFLTREADRRGIFVIQMFYNIILSKPFADHYGLKTQDRHRPITPLISDYTRKSVAAFIEKYPNVGLLVCLGEAMNTYEDDVEWMTKTIIPGVKDGLKALGRTDEPPVLLRAHDTDCKMVMEAALPLYKNLYTMHKYNGESLTTYQPRGPWTKIHTDLAALGSTHISNVHILANLEPFRWSSPSFVQKAVTAMHDVHHANALHLYPQASYWDWPYTADKLPGGKREKQLDRDWMWYKTWGRYAWNCRRDVAAEGNYWDKVLADYYATDAAVADSIRKAYDESGEIAPKLLRRFGITEGNRQTLLLGMFMSQLVNPYKYTIYPGFYESCGPEGEKLIEYVEKEWKHQPHVGELPLDIVAQTEAHGDKAVAAIDAVASRVTG
;
A
#
# COMPACT_ATOMS: atom_id res chain seq x y z
N LYS A 1 32.09 -0.39 -50.30
CA LYS A 1 31.58 -1.74 -50.58
C LYS A 1 31.65 -2.52 -49.28
N ARG A 2 30.63 -2.44 -48.44
CA ARG A 2 30.30 -3.40 -47.41
C ARG A 2 28.79 -3.39 -47.26
N GLN A 3 28.21 -4.57 -47.36
CA GLN A 3 26.78 -4.79 -47.23
C GLN A 3 26.32 -4.62 -45.78
N GLU A 4 25.31 -3.81 -45.62
CA GLU A 4 24.55 -3.70 -44.40
C GLU A 4 23.50 -4.81 -44.36
N GLY A 5 23.55 -5.64 -43.32
CA GLY A 5 22.53 -6.65 -43.05
C GLY A 5 21.54 -6.11 -42.03
N ASN A 6 20.40 -5.61 -42.49
CA ASN A 6 19.28 -5.24 -41.65
C ASN A 6 18.50 -6.48 -41.21
N CYS A 7 18.54 -6.83 -39.93
CA CYS A 7 17.57 -7.72 -39.32
C CYS A 7 16.32 -6.92 -38.89
N VAL A 8 15.34 -6.89 -39.79
CA VAL A 8 14.00 -6.38 -39.46
C VAL A 8 13.12 -7.58 -39.11
N PHE A 9 12.74 -7.72 -37.85
CA PHE A 9 11.69 -8.63 -37.46
C PHE A 9 10.34 -8.05 -37.88
N ILE A 10 9.75 -8.59 -38.93
CA ILE A 10 8.42 -8.23 -39.40
C ILE A 10 7.39 -9.11 -38.68
N TYR A 11 6.68 -8.53 -37.73
CA TYR A 11 5.41 -9.09 -37.27
C TYR A 11 4.34 -8.83 -38.35
N LYS A 12 3.95 -9.85 -39.09
CA LYS A 12 2.78 -9.82 -39.95
C LYS A 12 1.52 -9.97 -39.10
N THR A 13 0.91 -8.88 -38.69
CA THR A 13 -0.47 -8.87 -38.19
C THR A 13 -1.44 -9.07 -39.36
N LYS A 14 -2.18 -10.17 -39.31
CA LYS A 14 -3.35 -10.37 -40.17
C LYS A 14 -4.50 -9.52 -39.63
N THR A 15 -4.64 -8.32 -40.15
CA THR A 15 -5.84 -7.51 -39.97
C THR A 15 -6.83 -7.82 -41.07
N LYS A 16 -7.88 -8.59 -40.79
CA LYS A 16 -9.19 -8.46 -41.46
C LYS A 16 -10.21 -9.32 -40.70
N THR A 17 -11.30 -8.68 -40.33
CA THR A 17 -12.57 -9.22 -39.82
C THR A 17 -12.82 -9.01 -38.32
N MET A 18 -13.06 -7.77 -37.93
CA MET A 18 -13.77 -7.47 -36.67
C MET A 18 -14.57 -6.16 -36.79
N ILE A 19 -15.55 -6.16 -37.64
CA ILE A 19 -16.65 -5.17 -37.56
C ILE A 19 -17.93 -5.97 -37.80
N LYS A 20 -18.54 -6.51 -36.74
CA LYS A 20 -19.97 -6.90 -36.67
C LYS A 20 -20.32 -7.79 -35.47
N VAL A 21 -19.84 -7.52 -34.26
CA VAL A 21 -20.26 -8.29 -33.07
C VAL A 21 -20.67 -7.40 -31.88
N GLN A 22 -21.01 -6.14 -32.13
CA GLN A 22 -21.42 -5.26 -31.04
C GLN A 22 -22.95 -5.14 -30.82
N LYS A 23 -23.75 -5.97 -31.49
CA LYS A 23 -25.23 -5.95 -31.33
C LYS A 23 -25.90 -7.28 -30.98
N ILE A 24 -25.16 -8.34 -30.66
CA ILE A 24 -25.74 -9.66 -30.35
C ILE A 24 -25.58 -10.07 -28.88
N PHE A 25 -24.84 -9.34 -28.06
CA PHE A 25 -24.64 -9.71 -26.63
C PHE A 25 -25.75 -9.24 -25.66
N VAL A 26 -26.87 -8.72 -26.16
CA VAL A 26 -28.03 -8.38 -25.30
C VAL A 26 -29.16 -9.42 -25.41
N MET A 27 -29.10 -10.42 -26.30
CA MET A 27 -30.22 -11.35 -26.52
C MET A 27 -29.93 -12.84 -26.32
N ALA A 28 -28.73 -13.26 -25.88
CA ALA A 28 -28.42 -14.67 -25.62
C ALA A 28 -28.29 -15.02 -24.12
N ALA A 29 -28.58 -14.10 -23.21
CA ALA A 29 -28.58 -14.35 -21.74
C ALA A 29 -29.98 -14.64 -21.18
N LEU A 30 -30.91 -15.11 -22.00
CA LEU A 30 -32.30 -15.28 -21.60
C LEU A 30 -32.85 -16.67 -21.91
N VAL A 31 -32.08 -17.75 -21.85
CA VAL A 31 -32.62 -19.12 -21.71
C VAL A 31 -31.59 -20.00 -20.98
N LEU A 32 -31.40 -19.78 -19.72
CA LEU A 32 -31.15 -20.79 -18.70
C LEU A 32 -31.89 -20.29 -17.48
N ILE A 33 -33.12 -20.69 -17.35
CA ILE A 33 -33.89 -20.51 -16.13
C ILE A 33 -33.23 -21.44 -15.10
N PRO A 34 -32.39 -20.94 -14.18
CA PRO A 34 -32.19 -21.65 -12.94
C PRO A 34 -33.50 -21.49 -12.20
N SER A 35 -34.02 -22.60 -11.66
CA SER A 35 -35.09 -22.64 -10.68
C SER A 35 -35.14 -21.31 -9.90
N VAL A 36 -36.31 -20.63 -9.91
CA VAL A 36 -36.59 -19.45 -9.12
C VAL A 36 -36.39 -19.83 -7.65
N SER A 37 -35.16 -19.79 -7.20
CA SER A 37 -34.87 -19.70 -5.79
C SER A 37 -35.39 -18.31 -5.39
N PHE A 38 -36.44 -18.24 -4.61
CA PHE A 38 -36.90 -17.00 -4.01
C PHE A 38 -35.70 -16.35 -3.36
N ALA A 39 -35.26 -15.23 -3.90
CA ALA A 39 -34.06 -14.53 -3.45
C ALA A 39 -34.19 -14.26 -1.93
N GLN A 40 -33.33 -14.88 -1.15
CA GLN A 40 -33.40 -14.87 0.32
C GLN A 40 -33.21 -13.44 0.81
N LYS A 41 -34.25 -12.85 1.39
CA LYS A 41 -34.23 -11.46 1.86
C LYS A 41 -33.45 -11.36 3.17
N VAL A 42 -32.41 -10.52 3.17
CA VAL A 42 -31.55 -10.27 4.34
C VAL A 42 -31.97 -8.97 5.02
N ASN A 43 -31.98 -8.96 6.34
CA ASN A 43 -32.14 -7.76 7.15
C ASN A 43 -30.94 -7.58 8.09
N ILE A 44 -30.17 -6.54 7.87
CA ILE A 44 -29.06 -6.13 8.72
C ILE A 44 -29.61 -5.20 9.80
N LEU A 45 -29.29 -5.47 11.05
CA LEU A 45 -29.75 -4.70 12.21
C LEU A 45 -28.56 -4.03 12.91
N THR A 46 -28.64 -2.73 13.13
CA THR A 46 -27.71 -1.95 13.95
C THR A 46 -28.45 -1.38 15.16
N GLU A 47 -27.73 -1.07 16.22
CA GLU A 47 -28.28 -0.36 17.38
C GLU A 47 -28.61 1.11 17.00
N LYS A 48 -29.53 1.74 17.75
CA LYS A 48 -29.85 3.16 17.52
C LYS A 48 -28.67 4.09 17.80
N THR A 49 -27.76 3.67 18.65
CA THR A 49 -26.55 4.37 19.06
C THR A 49 -25.33 3.94 18.25
N ALA A 50 -25.53 3.24 17.14
CA ALA A 50 -24.45 2.75 16.28
C ALA A 50 -23.51 3.89 15.82
N SER A 51 -22.22 3.67 15.99
CA SER A 51 -21.16 4.59 15.54
C SER A 51 -21.16 4.73 14.02
N ASN A 52 -20.47 5.76 13.50
CA ASN A 52 -20.30 5.94 12.06
C ASN A 52 -19.66 4.72 11.38
N ARG A 53 -18.76 4.00 12.07
CA ARG A 53 -18.12 2.77 11.56
C ARG A 53 -19.11 1.61 11.48
N GLU A 54 -19.98 1.42 12.48
CA GLU A 54 -21.02 0.39 12.44
C GLU A 54 -22.09 0.68 11.37
N GLN A 55 -22.44 1.96 11.20
CA GLN A 55 -23.34 2.37 10.10
C GLN A 55 -22.71 2.07 8.75
N TYR A 56 -21.44 2.41 8.55
CA TYR A 56 -20.72 2.06 7.34
C TYR A 56 -20.62 0.55 7.13
N ALA A 57 -20.37 -0.23 8.18
CA ALA A 57 -20.33 -1.69 8.12
C ALA A 57 -21.65 -2.28 7.59
N ALA A 58 -22.79 -1.74 8.04
CA ALA A 58 -24.10 -2.16 7.56
C ALA A 58 -24.32 -1.79 6.08
N GLU A 59 -23.97 -0.57 5.67
CA GLU A 59 -24.04 -0.11 4.27
C GLU A 59 -23.12 -0.95 3.37
N TYR A 60 -21.91 -1.22 3.83
CA TYR A 60 -20.93 -2.03 3.13
C TYR A 60 -21.46 -3.45 2.88
N LEU A 61 -21.91 -4.13 3.95
CA LEU A 61 -22.45 -5.49 3.83
C LEU A 61 -23.71 -5.53 2.95
N GLN A 62 -24.60 -4.55 3.07
CA GLN A 62 -25.77 -4.41 2.20
C GLN A 62 -25.37 -4.33 0.73
N LYS A 63 -24.42 -3.45 0.40
CA LYS A 63 -23.89 -3.25 -0.97
C LYS A 63 -23.32 -4.56 -1.52
N LYS A 64 -22.53 -5.28 -0.71
CA LYS A 64 -21.88 -6.54 -1.11
C LYS A 64 -22.92 -7.67 -1.32
N LEU A 65 -23.81 -7.89 -0.37
CA LEU A 65 -24.83 -8.94 -0.47
C LEU A 65 -25.81 -8.70 -1.63
N ASN A 66 -26.21 -7.45 -1.87
CA ASN A 66 -27.03 -7.11 -3.03
C ASN A 66 -26.35 -7.46 -4.35
N ARG A 67 -25.04 -7.18 -4.47
CA ARG A 67 -24.25 -7.56 -5.67
C ARG A 67 -24.13 -9.07 -5.85
N LEU A 68 -24.13 -9.82 -4.76
CA LEU A 68 -24.08 -11.29 -4.75
C LEU A 68 -25.47 -11.93 -4.94
N GLY A 69 -26.51 -11.15 -5.23
CA GLY A 69 -27.86 -11.65 -5.49
C GLY A 69 -28.72 -11.91 -4.24
N PHE A 70 -28.31 -11.38 -3.08
CA PHE A 70 -29.09 -11.48 -1.83
C PHE A 70 -29.74 -10.12 -1.50
N PRO A 71 -31.03 -9.90 -1.81
CA PRO A 71 -31.73 -8.64 -1.54
C PRO A 71 -31.65 -8.27 -0.06
N THR A 72 -30.98 -7.17 0.25
CA THR A 72 -30.62 -6.81 1.62
C THR A 72 -31.15 -5.42 1.98
N VAL A 73 -31.70 -5.28 3.18
CA VAL A 73 -32.15 -4.02 3.77
C VAL A 73 -31.49 -3.80 5.13
N VAL A 74 -31.27 -2.53 5.50
CA VAL A 74 -30.76 -2.14 6.82
C VAL A 74 -31.93 -1.64 7.66
N ASN A 75 -32.03 -2.16 8.90
CA ASN A 75 -33.07 -1.81 9.87
C ASN A 75 -34.52 -1.95 9.36
N GLY A 76 -34.74 -2.91 8.46
CA GLY A 76 -36.06 -3.22 7.92
C GLY A 76 -36.94 -3.99 8.90
N LYS A 77 -38.24 -4.04 8.61
CA LYS A 77 -39.22 -4.75 9.49
C LYS A 77 -39.12 -6.27 9.40
N LYS A 78 -38.77 -6.83 8.25
CA LYS A 78 -38.74 -8.29 7.99
C LYS A 78 -37.59 -8.68 7.09
N GLY A 79 -37.04 -9.87 7.32
CA GLY A 79 -36.03 -10.54 6.48
C GLY A 79 -35.99 -12.00 6.84
N GLU A 80 -35.70 -12.86 5.88
CA GLU A 80 -35.54 -14.30 6.08
C GLU A 80 -34.27 -14.58 6.89
N TYR A 81 -33.14 -13.95 6.46
CA TYR A 81 -31.92 -13.89 7.25
C TYR A 81 -31.87 -12.59 8.05
N ARG A 82 -31.33 -12.67 9.26
CA ARG A 82 -31.16 -11.53 10.14
C ARG A 82 -29.71 -11.49 10.62
N ILE A 83 -29.02 -10.39 10.33
CA ILE A 83 -27.63 -10.15 10.76
C ILE A 83 -27.63 -8.96 11.70
N SER A 84 -27.33 -9.19 12.97
CA SER A 84 -27.26 -8.14 14.00
C SER A 84 -25.80 -7.74 14.18
N LEU A 85 -25.51 -6.45 14.10
CA LEU A 85 -24.18 -5.84 14.26
C LEU A 85 -24.10 -5.12 15.59
N SER A 86 -23.00 -5.31 16.32
CA SER A 86 -22.72 -4.61 17.59
C SER A 86 -21.23 -4.52 17.85
N GLN A 87 -20.83 -3.64 18.77
CA GLN A 87 -19.49 -3.63 19.34
C GLN A 87 -19.47 -4.30 20.72
N ALA A 88 -18.30 -4.82 21.11
CA ALA A 88 -18.08 -5.31 22.46
C ALA A 88 -18.20 -4.13 23.47
N LYS A 89 -18.89 -4.36 24.58
CA LYS A 89 -19.02 -3.35 25.65
C LYS A 89 -17.76 -3.27 26.51
N ASP A 90 -17.12 -4.42 26.72
CA ASP A 90 -15.83 -4.54 27.36
C ASP A 90 -14.82 -5.00 26.32
N THR A 91 -13.77 -4.22 26.12
CA THR A 91 -12.70 -4.49 25.15
C THR A 91 -11.42 -4.98 25.83
N ALA A 92 -11.42 -5.16 27.15
CA ALA A 92 -10.26 -5.61 27.90
C ALA A 92 -9.82 -7.01 27.43
N GLY A 93 -8.57 -7.11 26.99
CA GLY A 93 -7.98 -8.35 26.48
C GLY A 93 -8.36 -8.73 25.05
N LEU A 94 -9.25 -7.99 24.40
CA LEU A 94 -9.59 -8.21 23.00
C LEU A 94 -8.57 -7.55 22.06
N LYS A 95 -8.23 -8.23 20.96
CA LYS A 95 -7.41 -7.63 19.92
C LYS A 95 -8.17 -6.55 19.17
N LYS A 96 -7.54 -5.39 18.95
CA LYS A 96 -8.11 -4.33 18.10
C LYS A 96 -8.51 -4.89 16.75
N GLU A 97 -9.60 -4.36 16.19
CA GLU A 97 -10.13 -4.71 14.87
C GLU A 97 -10.59 -6.17 14.73
N GLY A 98 -10.51 -6.96 15.79
CA GLY A 98 -11.05 -8.32 15.81
C GLY A 98 -12.56 -8.35 15.83
N PHE A 99 -13.12 -9.49 15.47
CA PHE A 99 -14.56 -9.75 15.49
C PHE A 99 -14.85 -11.20 15.84
N SER A 100 -16.09 -11.43 16.26
CA SER A 100 -16.65 -12.78 16.40
C SER A 100 -18.11 -12.80 15.95
N TRP A 101 -18.59 -13.95 15.52
CA TRP A 101 -20.02 -14.17 15.34
C TRP A 101 -20.48 -15.55 15.80
N THR A 102 -21.79 -15.60 16.11
CA THR A 102 -22.52 -16.85 16.30
C THR A 102 -23.70 -16.89 15.34
N ARG A 103 -23.96 -18.08 14.75
CA ARG A 103 -25.11 -18.32 13.87
C ARG A 103 -26.05 -19.36 14.49
N LYS A 104 -27.31 -19.00 14.62
CA LYS A 104 -28.40 -19.92 15.00
C LYS A 104 -29.46 -19.92 13.90
N GLY A 105 -29.49 -20.97 13.10
CA GLY A 105 -30.35 -21.04 11.90
C GLY A 105 -30.03 -19.89 10.93
N LYS A 106 -31.02 -19.02 10.68
CA LYS A 106 -30.92 -17.86 9.80
C LYS A 106 -30.58 -16.54 10.53
N LYS A 107 -30.18 -16.62 11.80
CA LYS A 107 -29.77 -15.47 12.60
C LYS A 107 -28.27 -15.51 12.84
N ILE A 108 -27.58 -14.42 12.45
CA ILE A 108 -26.16 -14.20 12.67
C ILE A 108 -26.04 -13.03 13.64
N GLN A 109 -25.29 -13.21 14.73
CA GLN A 109 -24.94 -12.15 15.66
C GLN A 109 -23.45 -11.88 15.49
N LEU A 110 -23.11 -10.75 14.87
CA LEU A 110 -21.74 -10.27 14.68
C LEU A 110 -21.41 -9.23 15.72
N GLN A 111 -20.31 -9.43 16.43
CA GLN A 111 -19.74 -8.49 17.38
C GLN A 111 -18.30 -8.16 16.97
N GLY A 112 -18.02 -6.88 16.76
CA GLY A 112 -16.66 -6.36 16.64
C GLY A 112 -16.07 -6.04 18.00
N ASN A 113 -14.77 -6.23 18.17
CA ASN A 113 -14.06 -5.79 19.36
C ASN A 113 -14.03 -4.25 19.46
N ASP A 114 -14.15 -3.60 18.31
CA ASP A 114 -14.37 -2.16 18.11
C ASP A 114 -15.16 -1.93 16.81
N GLY A 115 -15.39 -0.67 16.42
CA GLY A 115 -16.14 -0.34 15.21
C GLY A 115 -15.48 -0.84 13.93
N SER A 116 -14.15 -0.92 13.86
CA SER A 116 -13.42 -1.49 12.73
C SER A 116 -13.59 -3.01 12.66
N GLY A 117 -13.62 -3.69 13.81
CA GLY A 117 -13.91 -5.13 13.88
C GLY A 117 -15.28 -5.47 13.32
N VAL A 118 -16.30 -4.60 13.53
CA VAL A 118 -17.61 -4.78 12.88
C VAL A 118 -17.50 -4.72 11.36
N ILE A 119 -16.71 -3.77 10.82
CA ILE A 119 -16.47 -3.64 9.38
C ILE A 119 -15.82 -4.91 8.84
N TYR A 120 -14.76 -5.40 9.49
CA TYR A 120 -14.02 -6.58 9.02
C TYR A 120 -14.81 -7.89 9.19
N GLY A 121 -15.64 -7.98 10.22
CA GLY A 121 -16.59 -9.08 10.33
C GLY A 121 -17.64 -9.09 9.21
N CYS A 122 -18.14 -7.92 8.82
CA CYS A 122 -19.01 -7.76 7.65
C CYS A 122 -18.29 -8.11 6.34
N ASN A 123 -17.00 -7.73 6.20
CA ASN A 123 -16.18 -8.11 5.06
C ASN A 123 -16.03 -9.64 4.99
N GLU A 124 -15.74 -10.30 6.11
CA GLU A 124 -15.60 -11.77 6.17
C GLU A 124 -16.89 -12.50 5.81
N ILE A 125 -18.05 -12.02 6.28
CA ILE A 125 -19.36 -12.57 5.87
C ILE A 125 -19.56 -12.42 4.37
N ALA A 126 -19.25 -11.25 3.80
CA ALA A 126 -19.39 -10.99 2.37
C ALA A 126 -18.44 -11.87 1.55
N GLU A 127 -17.20 -12.05 2.00
CA GLU A 127 -16.22 -12.93 1.36
C GLU A 127 -16.65 -14.40 1.41
N TYR A 128 -17.14 -14.85 2.56
CA TYR A 128 -17.71 -16.20 2.68
C TYR A 128 -18.86 -16.43 1.69
N VAL A 129 -19.79 -15.48 1.62
CA VAL A 129 -20.94 -15.59 0.69
C VAL A 129 -20.46 -15.59 -0.77
N ALA A 130 -19.47 -14.79 -1.13
CA ALA A 130 -18.87 -14.79 -2.46
C ALA A 130 -18.24 -16.16 -2.80
N GLN A 131 -17.52 -16.76 -1.85
CA GLN A 131 -16.87 -18.05 -2.02
C GLN A 131 -17.83 -19.23 -2.10
N HIS A 132 -18.95 -19.19 -1.36
CA HIS A 132 -19.83 -20.36 -1.18
C HIS A 132 -21.24 -20.18 -1.76
N GLY A 133 -21.61 -19.00 -2.24
CA GLY A 133 -22.96 -18.71 -2.74
C GLY A 133 -24.06 -18.85 -1.68
N SER A 134 -23.73 -18.77 -0.38
CA SER A 134 -24.63 -19.09 0.72
C SER A 134 -24.39 -18.21 1.94
N LEU A 135 -25.48 -17.82 2.62
CA LEU A 135 -25.46 -17.15 3.91
C LEU A 135 -25.30 -18.12 5.12
N ASN A 136 -25.10 -19.40 4.86
CA ASN A 136 -24.84 -20.39 5.89
C ASN A 136 -23.39 -20.34 6.37
N VAL A 137 -22.94 -19.17 6.83
CA VAL A 137 -21.61 -18.98 7.43
C VAL A 137 -21.39 -20.02 8.57
N PRO A 138 -20.14 -20.30 8.98
CA PRO A 138 -19.86 -21.17 10.11
C PRO A 138 -20.70 -20.81 11.35
N LEU A 139 -21.02 -21.80 12.20
CA LEU A 139 -21.84 -21.58 13.40
C LEU A 139 -21.19 -20.59 14.36
N MET A 140 -19.86 -20.61 14.41
CA MET A 140 -19.04 -19.69 15.20
C MET A 140 -17.79 -19.33 14.38
N GLN A 141 -17.34 -18.10 14.53
CA GLN A 141 -16.10 -17.59 13.98
C GLN A 141 -15.56 -16.53 14.91
N GLU A 142 -14.26 -16.54 15.10
CA GLU A 142 -13.51 -15.46 15.74
C GLU A 142 -12.25 -15.23 14.91
N ASP A 143 -11.92 -13.97 14.65
CA ASP A 143 -10.72 -13.60 13.92
C ASP A 143 -10.26 -12.19 14.28
N ALA A 144 -8.96 -11.95 14.12
CA ALA A 144 -8.35 -10.65 14.36
C ALA A 144 -7.05 -10.52 13.55
N PRO A 145 -6.66 -9.30 13.16
CA PRO A 145 -5.46 -9.11 12.36
C PRO A 145 -4.18 -9.47 13.13
N GLU A 146 -3.22 -10.05 12.41
CA GLU A 146 -1.86 -10.26 12.93
C GLU A 146 -1.05 -8.95 12.91
N MET A 147 -1.19 -8.15 11.84
CA MET A 147 -0.55 -6.84 11.73
C MET A 147 -1.49 -5.73 12.20
N VAL A 148 -1.01 -4.88 13.11
CA VAL A 148 -1.83 -3.81 13.72
C VAL A 148 -2.04 -2.62 12.78
N LEU A 149 -1.12 -2.38 11.83
CA LEU A 149 -1.24 -1.35 10.79
C LEU A 149 -0.93 -1.98 9.44
N ARG A 150 -1.84 -1.81 8.49
CA ARG A 150 -1.81 -2.43 7.17
C ARG A 150 -2.28 -1.43 6.14
N GLY A 151 -1.44 -1.03 5.21
CA GLY A 151 -1.87 -0.02 4.26
C GLY A 151 -0.95 0.22 3.10
N ALA A 152 -1.44 1.03 2.19
CA ALA A 152 -0.75 1.37 0.96
C ALA A 152 -0.58 2.89 0.83
N CYS A 153 0.41 3.29 0.05
CA CYS A 153 0.80 4.67 -0.14
C CYS A 153 0.36 5.19 -1.51
N VAL A 154 -0.08 6.45 -1.52
CA VAL A 154 -0.30 7.24 -2.72
C VAL A 154 0.71 8.38 -2.75
N GLY A 155 1.46 8.49 -3.84
CA GLY A 155 2.45 9.54 -4.03
C GLY A 155 1.83 10.83 -4.57
N LEU A 156 2.00 11.93 -3.84
CA LEU A 156 1.72 13.28 -4.31
C LEU A 156 3.05 13.93 -4.74
N GLN A 157 3.64 13.36 -5.77
CA GLN A 157 4.92 13.76 -6.36
C GLN A 157 4.82 13.77 -7.88
N LYS A 158 5.81 14.36 -8.54
CA LYS A 158 5.92 14.45 -10.00
C LYS A 158 7.22 13.84 -10.49
N THR A 159 7.23 13.38 -11.75
CA THR A 159 8.44 12.89 -12.44
C THR A 159 9.39 14.01 -12.82
N VAL A 160 8.90 15.24 -12.87
CA VAL A 160 9.68 16.43 -13.21
C VAL A 160 9.56 17.47 -12.10
N TYR A 161 10.60 18.22 -11.89
CA TYR A 161 10.58 19.32 -10.91
C TYR A 161 9.71 20.46 -11.42
N LEU A 162 8.94 21.05 -10.51
CA LEU A 162 8.21 22.26 -10.81
C LEU A 162 9.18 23.43 -10.98
N PRO A 163 8.91 24.39 -11.87
CA PRO A 163 9.76 25.57 -12.04
C PRO A 163 10.00 26.30 -10.72
N GLY A 164 11.28 26.52 -10.38
CA GLY A 164 11.67 27.19 -9.14
C GLY A 164 11.54 26.35 -7.87
N HIS A 165 11.17 25.06 -7.98
CA HIS A 165 11.09 24.13 -6.88
C HIS A 165 12.14 23.02 -7.00
N GLN A 166 12.41 22.37 -5.87
CA GLN A 166 13.26 21.20 -5.78
C GLN A 166 12.41 19.93 -5.63
N VAL A 167 13.05 18.79 -5.47
CA VAL A 167 12.37 17.52 -5.22
C VAL A 167 11.51 17.58 -3.96
N TYR A 168 10.32 16.97 -4.01
CA TYR A 168 9.33 16.94 -2.93
C TYR A 168 8.57 18.26 -2.65
N GLU A 169 8.83 19.31 -3.39
CA GLU A 169 8.13 20.60 -3.25
C GLU A 169 6.95 20.68 -4.24
N TYR A 170 5.86 19.99 -3.92
CA TYR A 170 4.66 19.93 -4.76
C TYR A 170 3.44 20.38 -3.98
N PRO A 171 3.07 21.68 -4.03
CA PRO A 171 1.83 22.17 -3.43
C PRO A 171 0.59 21.42 -3.96
N TYR A 172 -0.40 21.23 -3.10
CA TYR A 172 -1.68 20.66 -3.52
C TYR A 172 -2.44 21.68 -4.33
N THR A 173 -2.43 21.51 -5.65
CA THR A 173 -3.19 22.33 -6.59
C THR A 173 -3.88 21.44 -7.63
N PRO A 174 -4.99 21.93 -8.24
CA PRO A 174 -5.66 21.20 -9.33
C PRO A 174 -4.73 20.93 -10.54
N GLU A 175 -3.75 21.79 -10.77
CA GLU A 175 -2.77 21.64 -11.85
C GLU A 175 -1.77 20.54 -11.56
N ASN A 176 -1.28 20.46 -10.29
CA ASN A 176 -0.33 19.44 -9.88
C ASN A 176 -0.99 18.07 -9.75
N PHE A 177 -2.15 18.01 -9.11
CA PHE A 177 -2.84 16.77 -8.74
C PHE A 177 -4.34 16.87 -9.03
N PRO A 178 -4.79 16.92 -10.30
CA PRO A 178 -6.22 17.05 -10.64
C PRO A 178 -7.07 15.92 -10.05
N TRP A 179 -6.53 14.72 -9.97
CA TRP A 179 -7.17 13.55 -9.39
C TRP A 179 -7.39 13.65 -7.86
N PHE A 180 -6.61 14.48 -7.16
CA PHE A 180 -6.77 14.67 -5.72
C PHE A 180 -8.17 15.22 -5.37
N TYR A 181 -8.76 15.97 -6.28
CA TYR A 181 -10.08 16.61 -6.12
C TYR A 181 -11.25 15.72 -6.57
N ASP A 182 -10.98 14.49 -7.00
CA ASP A 182 -12.01 13.51 -7.40
C ASP A 182 -12.47 12.70 -6.17
N LYS A 183 -13.60 13.10 -5.60
CA LYS A 183 -14.22 12.43 -4.44
C LYS A 183 -14.58 10.97 -4.72
N GLU A 184 -15.04 10.67 -5.94
CA GLU A 184 -15.40 9.30 -6.30
C GLU A 184 -14.18 8.40 -6.40
N GLN A 185 -13.07 8.90 -6.95
CA GLN A 185 -11.81 8.18 -7.00
C GLN A 185 -11.32 7.82 -5.59
N TRP A 186 -11.42 8.75 -4.63
CA TRP A 186 -11.06 8.48 -3.25
C TRP A 186 -11.98 7.45 -2.59
N ILE A 187 -13.29 7.51 -2.83
CA ILE A 187 -14.22 6.49 -2.34
C ILE A 187 -13.87 5.11 -2.88
N GLN A 188 -13.57 4.99 -4.19
CA GLN A 188 -13.15 3.73 -4.80
C GLN A 188 -11.87 3.19 -4.15
N TYR A 189 -10.90 4.06 -3.89
CA TYR A 189 -9.64 3.67 -3.26
C TYR A 189 -9.83 3.23 -1.80
N LEU A 190 -10.59 3.98 -1.01
CA LEU A 190 -10.90 3.63 0.38
C LEU A 190 -11.74 2.34 0.47
N ASP A 191 -12.73 2.16 -0.41
CA ASP A 191 -13.51 0.91 -0.49
C ASP A 191 -12.59 -0.28 -0.84
N MET A 192 -11.62 -0.10 -1.74
CA MET A 192 -10.61 -1.13 -2.05
C MET A 192 -9.75 -1.47 -0.83
N LEU A 193 -9.34 -0.49 -0.03
CA LEU A 193 -8.59 -0.75 1.22
C LEU A 193 -9.42 -1.58 2.20
N VAL A 194 -10.71 -1.26 2.39
CA VAL A 194 -11.63 -2.05 3.22
C VAL A 194 -11.82 -3.45 2.68
N ASP A 195 -11.99 -3.60 1.36
CA ASP A 195 -12.16 -4.89 0.70
C ASP A 195 -10.96 -5.83 0.97
N ASN A 196 -9.78 -5.25 1.16
CA ASN A 196 -8.54 -5.96 1.48
C ASN A 196 -8.13 -5.87 2.96
N LYS A 197 -9.06 -5.48 3.85
CA LYS A 197 -8.84 -5.39 5.31
C LYS A 197 -7.65 -4.51 5.69
N MET A 198 -7.37 -3.47 4.90
CA MET A 198 -6.35 -2.47 5.18
C MET A 198 -6.94 -1.31 6.01
N ASN A 199 -6.17 -0.79 6.95
CA ASN A 199 -6.58 0.23 7.91
C ASN A 199 -5.77 1.51 7.85
N SER A 200 -4.90 1.68 6.84
CA SER A 200 -4.11 2.90 6.68
C SER A 200 -3.92 3.28 5.21
N LEU A 201 -4.04 4.59 4.96
CA LEU A 201 -3.72 5.26 3.72
C LEU A 201 -2.56 6.20 3.97
N TYR A 202 -1.43 5.98 3.32
CA TYR A 202 -0.28 6.86 3.41
C TYR A 202 -0.29 7.85 2.25
N LEU A 203 -0.05 9.12 2.55
CA LEU A 203 0.09 10.17 1.55
C LEU A 203 1.54 10.68 1.55
N TRP A 204 2.21 10.47 0.44
CA TRP A 204 3.62 10.83 0.29
C TRP A 204 3.77 12.21 -0.34
N ASN A 205 4.10 13.22 0.48
CA ASN A 205 4.39 14.58 0.03
C ASN A 205 5.43 15.21 0.98
N GLY A 206 6.37 15.97 0.44
CA GLY A 206 7.48 16.49 1.24
C GLY A 206 7.10 17.61 2.19
N HIS A 207 6.14 18.47 1.83
CA HIS A 207 5.70 19.59 2.67
C HIS A 207 4.20 19.90 2.49
N PRO A 208 3.32 19.08 3.09
CA PRO A 208 1.87 19.18 2.87
C PRO A 208 1.22 20.37 3.59
N PHE A 209 1.77 20.80 4.72
CA PHE A 209 1.08 21.69 5.66
C PHE A 209 0.76 23.06 5.04
N ALA A 210 1.67 23.63 4.27
CA ALA A 210 1.45 24.93 3.62
C ALA A 210 0.35 24.94 2.55
N SER A 211 -0.16 23.77 2.18
CA SER A 211 -1.32 23.62 1.28
C SER A 211 -2.61 23.24 2.02
N LEU A 212 -2.52 22.77 3.29
CA LEU A 212 -3.61 22.15 4.04
C LEU A 212 -4.01 22.91 5.31
N VAL A 213 -3.13 23.73 5.88
CA VAL A 213 -3.41 24.51 7.08
C VAL A 213 -2.96 25.95 6.93
N LYS A 214 -3.68 26.87 7.58
CA LYS A 214 -3.36 28.29 7.62
C LYS A 214 -3.00 28.69 9.05
N LEU A 215 -1.82 29.25 9.23
CA LEU A 215 -1.29 29.63 10.53
C LEU A 215 -1.58 31.10 10.83
N LYS A 216 -2.10 31.40 12.02
CA LYS A 216 -2.36 32.80 12.45
C LYS A 216 -1.09 33.61 12.50
N ASP A 217 -0.01 33.03 13.03
CA ASP A 217 1.26 33.72 13.24
C ASP A 217 2.11 33.81 11.95
N TYR A 218 1.80 32.97 10.96
CA TYR A 218 2.49 32.91 9.68
C TYR A 218 1.50 32.90 8.50
N PRO A 219 0.60 33.91 8.38
CA PRO A 219 -0.45 33.90 7.36
C PRO A 219 0.12 33.93 5.93
N PHE A 220 1.33 34.43 5.76
CA PHE A 220 2.06 34.49 4.50
C PHE A 220 2.70 33.15 4.09
N ALA A 221 2.75 32.16 5.00
CA ALA A 221 3.41 30.88 4.72
C ALA A 221 2.59 29.92 3.84
N LEU A 222 1.36 30.28 3.49
CA LEU A 222 0.50 29.51 2.61
C LEU A 222 1.07 29.47 1.19
N GLU A 223 1.24 28.28 0.60
CA GLU A 223 1.82 28.11 -0.75
C GLU A 223 0.79 28.12 -1.89
N VAL A 224 -0.47 28.20 -1.56
CA VAL A 224 -1.57 28.20 -2.53
C VAL A 224 -2.45 29.43 -2.31
N ASP A 225 -3.17 29.86 -3.34
CA ASP A 225 -4.13 30.94 -3.19
C ASP A 225 -5.32 30.54 -2.30
N GLU A 226 -6.08 31.53 -1.85
CA GLU A 226 -7.20 31.32 -0.92
C GLU A 226 -8.30 30.42 -1.51
N ALA A 227 -8.53 30.46 -2.82
CA ALA A 227 -9.53 29.63 -3.49
C ALA A 227 -9.08 28.17 -3.54
N THR A 228 -7.81 27.93 -3.86
CA THR A 228 -7.21 26.59 -3.85
C THR A 228 -7.12 26.06 -2.42
N PHE A 229 -6.76 26.89 -1.44
CA PHE A 229 -6.74 26.48 -0.04
C PHE A 229 -8.10 25.97 0.44
N LYS A 230 -9.18 26.68 0.14
CA LYS A 230 -10.55 26.22 0.48
C LYS A 230 -10.91 24.89 -0.17
N LYS A 231 -10.53 24.69 -1.43
CA LYS A 231 -10.72 23.39 -2.11
C LYS A 231 -9.92 22.27 -1.43
N ASN A 232 -8.67 22.56 -1.03
CA ASN A 232 -7.82 21.59 -0.33
C ASN A 232 -8.41 21.23 1.03
N GLU A 233 -8.86 22.22 1.77
CA GLU A 233 -9.51 22.05 3.08
C GLU A 233 -10.76 21.18 2.96
N GLU A 234 -11.64 21.47 1.98
CA GLU A 234 -12.83 20.66 1.71
C GLU A 234 -12.46 19.21 1.35
N MET A 235 -11.53 19.05 0.41
CA MET A 235 -11.14 17.73 -0.08
C MET A 235 -10.44 16.89 0.99
N PHE A 236 -9.48 17.45 1.70
CA PHE A 236 -8.76 16.71 2.72
C PHE A 236 -9.68 16.37 3.91
N SER A 237 -10.58 17.30 4.30
CA SER A 237 -11.61 17.03 5.30
C SER A 237 -12.59 15.95 4.85
N PHE A 238 -12.97 15.93 3.57
CA PHE A 238 -13.77 14.84 3.01
C PHE A 238 -13.03 13.51 3.08
N LEU A 239 -11.78 13.46 2.61
CA LEU A 239 -10.96 12.25 2.59
C LEU A 239 -10.79 11.67 4.00
N THR A 240 -10.44 12.50 4.98
CA THR A 240 -10.19 12.03 6.35
C THR A 240 -11.47 11.55 7.06
N ARG A 241 -12.63 12.21 6.82
CA ARG A 241 -13.92 11.72 7.34
C ARG A 241 -14.36 10.40 6.68
N GLU A 242 -14.20 10.27 5.36
CA GLU A 242 -14.54 9.02 4.65
C GLU A 242 -13.59 7.88 5.05
N ALA A 243 -12.33 8.18 5.32
CA ALA A 243 -11.37 7.23 5.85
C ALA A 243 -11.75 6.81 7.29
N ASP A 244 -12.07 7.75 8.17
CA ASP A 244 -12.45 7.46 9.57
C ASP A 244 -13.68 6.56 9.67
N ARG A 245 -14.74 6.85 8.91
CA ARG A 245 -15.93 5.98 8.92
C ARG A 245 -15.67 4.57 8.41
N ARG A 246 -14.54 4.34 7.71
CA ARG A 246 -14.05 3.04 7.24
C ARG A 246 -13.00 2.42 8.16
N GLY A 247 -12.66 3.08 9.26
CA GLY A 247 -11.62 2.62 10.18
C GLY A 247 -10.20 2.77 9.63
N ILE A 248 -9.98 3.69 8.67
CA ILE A 248 -8.71 3.90 7.99
C ILE A 248 -8.06 5.17 8.52
N PHE A 249 -6.82 5.07 9.00
CA PHE A 249 -5.98 6.22 9.30
C PHE A 249 -5.44 6.85 8.01
N VAL A 250 -5.48 8.17 7.90
CA VAL A 250 -4.74 8.92 6.88
C VAL A 250 -3.41 9.36 7.46
N ILE A 251 -2.32 8.73 7.04
CA ILE A 251 -0.98 8.98 7.55
C ILE A 251 -0.24 9.88 6.57
N GLN A 252 0.02 11.11 7.01
CA GLN A 252 0.69 12.11 6.20
C GLN A 252 2.20 12.05 6.41
N MET A 253 2.94 11.81 5.35
CA MET A 253 4.39 11.92 5.35
C MET A 253 4.83 13.36 5.10
N PHE A 254 5.94 13.76 5.69
CA PHE A 254 6.63 15.02 5.41
C PHE A 254 8.14 14.94 5.71
N TYR A 255 8.88 15.86 5.08
CA TYR A 255 10.32 16.06 5.32
C TYR A 255 10.57 17.38 6.06
N ASN A 256 11.32 17.31 7.14
CA ASN A 256 11.62 18.48 7.99
C ASN A 256 12.55 19.50 7.32
N ILE A 257 13.31 19.10 6.28
CA ILE A 257 14.18 20.01 5.52
C ILE A 257 13.39 21.02 4.69
N ILE A 258 12.10 20.77 4.45
CA ILE A 258 11.29 21.57 3.53
C ILE A 258 10.49 22.59 4.32
N LEU A 259 10.68 23.86 3.99
CA LEU A 259 9.85 24.99 4.41
C LEU A 259 8.97 25.41 3.23
N SER A 260 7.83 26.02 3.51
CA SER A 260 7.06 26.62 2.42
C SER A 260 7.88 27.71 1.73
N LYS A 261 7.71 27.84 0.42
CA LYS A 261 8.46 28.83 -0.34
C LYS A 261 8.17 30.27 0.13
N PRO A 262 6.91 30.69 0.40
CA PRO A 262 6.64 32.01 0.93
C PRO A 262 7.25 32.26 2.30
N PHE A 263 7.29 31.24 3.18
CA PHE A 263 7.96 31.34 4.47
C PHE A 263 9.48 31.51 4.30
N ALA A 264 10.07 30.68 3.46
CA ALA A 264 11.50 30.73 3.18
C ALA A 264 11.92 32.10 2.58
N ASP A 265 11.17 32.59 1.59
CA ASP A 265 11.43 33.89 0.95
C ASP A 265 11.31 35.04 1.95
N HIS A 266 10.31 35.00 2.85
CA HIS A 266 10.10 36.06 3.86
C HIS A 266 11.26 36.19 4.83
N TYR A 267 11.91 35.08 5.19
CA TYR A 267 13.02 35.07 6.14
C TYR A 267 14.38 34.91 5.48
N GLY A 268 14.48 34.96 4.14
CA GLY A 268 15.76 34.82 3.42
C GLY A 268 16.38 33.41 3.57
N LEU A 269 15.55 32.39 3.71
CA LEU A 269 15.94 30.98 3.87
C LEU A 269 15.83 30.23 2.56
N LYS A 270 16.52 29.09 2.45
CA LYS A 270 16.26 28.11 1.39
C LYS A 270 15.06 27.24 1.79
N THR A 271 14.28 26.78 0.82
CA THR A 271 13.19 25.83 1.07
C THR A 271 13.72 24.51 1.58
N GLN A 272 14.81 24.01 1.00
CA GLN A 272 15.49 22.79 1.43
C GLN A 272 16.94 23.09 1.82
N ASP A 273 17.32 22.69 3.01
CA ASP A 273 18.70 22.79 3.51
C ASP A 273 18.88 21.85 4.71
N ARG A 274 19.45 20.67 4.47
CA ARG A 274 19.70 19.67 5.53
C ARG A 274 20.77 20.11 6.54
N HIS A 275 21.57 21.09 6.19
CA HIS A 275 22.64 21.61 7.07
C HIS A 275 22.22 22.85 7.88
N ARG A 276 20.95 23.29 7.73
CA ARG A 276 20.49 24.42 8.54
C ARG A 276 20.37 24.02 10.01
N PRO A 277 20.78 24.87 10.95
CA PRO A 277 20.57 24.59 12.36
C PRO A 277 19.08 24.66 12.72
N ILE A 278 18.68 23.92 13.74
CA ILE A 278 17.38 24.08 14.37
C ILE A 278 17.35 25.46 15.04
N THR A 279 16.45 26.31 14.59
CA THR A 279 16.25 27.64 15.18
C THR A 279 14.86 27.72 15.84
N PRO A 280 14.68 28.60 16.86
CA PRO A 280 13.35 28.79 17.45
C PRO A 280 12.28 29.14 16.43
N LEU A 281 12.62 29.91 15.39
CA LEU A 281 11.70 30.28 14.31
C LEU A 281 11.21 29.07 13.52
N ILE A 282 12.11 28.19 13.07
CA ILE A 282 11.77 27.03 12.27
C ILE A 282 11.02 25.99 13.11
N SER A 283 11.46 25.82 14.37
CA SER A 283 10.79 24.93 15.33
C SER A 283 9.35 25.39 15.61
N ASP A 284 9.14 26.69 15.87
CA ASP A 284 7.81 27.24 16.11
C ASP A 284 6.89 27.10 14.89
N TYR A 285 7.39 27.43 13.70
CA TYR A 285 6.65 27.25 12.44
C TYR A 285 6.20 25.82 12.23
N THR A 286 7.12 24.84 12.36
CA THR A 286 6.80 23.43 12.14
C THR A 286 5.88 22.89 13.23
N ARG A 287 6.13 23.21 14.51
CA ARG A 287 5.28 22.82 15.63
C ARG A 287 3.83 23.29 15.45
N LYS A 288 3.65 24.56 15.06
CA LYS A 288 2.33 25.13 14.77
C LYS A 288 1.68 24.51 13.54
N SER A 289 2.46 24.18 12.51
CA SER A 289 1.95 23.48 11.31
C SER A 289 1.41 22.10 11.66
N VAL A 290 2.15 21.33 12.45
CA VAL A 290 1.73 20.01 12.94
C VAL A 290 0.50 20.13 13.84
N ALA A 291 0.50 21.07 14.78
CA ALA A 291 -0.63 21.30 15.70
C ALA A 291 -1.91 21.63 14.93
N ALA A 292 -1.85 22.57 14.00
CA ALA A 292 -3.00 22.96 13.18
C ALA A 292 -3.51 21.80 12.30
N PHE A 293 -2.61 20.96 11.81
CA PHE A 293 -3.00 19.77 11.02
C PHE A 293 -3.74 18.73 11.86
N ILE A 294 -3.23 18.41 13.05
CA ILE A 294 -3.86 17.46 13.99
C ILE A 294 -5.21 17.99 14.50
N GLU A 295 -5.29 19.29 14.80
CA GLU A 295 -6.52 19.93 15.25
C GLU A 295 -7.62 19.89 14.19
N LYS A 296 -7.24 20.11 12.93
CA LYS A 296 -8.19 20.33 11.83
C LYS A 296 -8.76 19.05 11.25
N TYR A 297 -7.95 17.99 11.13
CA TYR A 297 -8.34 16.80 10.38
C TYR A 297 -8.49 15.57 11.29
N PRO A 298 -9.65 14.88 11.24
CA PRO A 298 -9.86 13.70 12.07
C PRO A 298 -9.10 12.49 11.52
N ASN A 299 -8.77 11.57 12.42
CA ASN A 299 -8.21 10.25 12.12
C ASN A 299 -6.93 10.28 11.27
N VAL A 300 -6.08 11.28 11.51
CA VAL A 300 -4.78 11.42 10.87
C VAL A 300 -3.65 10.91 11.74
N GLY A 301 -2.57 10.48 11.10
CA GLY A 301 -1.28 10.16 11.71
C GLY A 301 -0.16 10.82 10.93
N LEU A 302 1.06 10.66 11.39
CA LEU A 302 2.25 11.24 10.77
C LEU A 302 3.29 10.17 10.44
N LEU A 303 3.93 10.31 9.29
CA LEU A 303 5.16 9.57 8.95
C LEU A 303 6.29 10.61 8.84
N VAL A 304 7.22 10.55 9.79
CA VAL A 304 8.29 11.53 9.97
C VAL A 304 9.59 11.00 9.38
N CYS A 305 10.20 11.77 8.46
CA CYS A 305 11.49 11.48 7.87
C CYS A 305 12.51 12.45 8.45
N LEU A 306 13.33 12.01 9.38
CA LEU A 306 14.34 12.84 10.08
C LEU A 306 15.67 12.88 9.34
N GLY A 307 16.33 11.75 9.16
CA GLY A 307 17.72 11.65 8.75
C GLY A 307 18.08 12.34 7.44
N GLU A 308 17.24 12.25 6.43
CA GLU A 308 17.43 13.01 5.17
C GLU A 308 17.25 14.52 5.36
N ALA A 309 16.73 14.94 6.51
CA ALA A 309 16.34 16.30 6.82
C ALA A 309 17.26 16.99 7.80
N MET A 310 17.99 16.24 8.62
CA MET A 310 18.83 16.75 9.70
C MET A 310 20.31 16.47 9.43
N ASN A 311 21.18 17.22 10.10
CA ASN A 311 22.63 17.11 9.91
C ASN A 311 23.28 16.15 10.91
N THR A 312 22.73 16.04 12.12
CA THR A 312 23.25 15.18 13.21
C THR A 312 22.12 14.35 13.82
N TYR A 313 22.49 13.27 14.51
CA TYR A 313 21.53 12.44 15.23
C TYR A 313 20.95 13.15 16.47
N GLU A 314 21.71 14.03 17.08
CA GLU A 314 21.23 14.91 18.16
C GLU A 314 20.15 15.87 17.67
N ASP A 315 20.29 16.41 16.45
CA ASP A 315 19.25 17.22 15.80
C ASP A 315 17.98 16.41 15.56
N ASP A 316 18.10 15.13 15.15
CA ASP A 316 16.94 14.23 15.00
C ASP A 316 16.16 14.10 16.31
N VAL A 317 16.87 13.87 17.43
CA VAL A 317 16.28 13.76 18.77
C VAL A 317 15.63 15.06 19.19
N GLU A 318 16.33 16.17 19.03
CA GLU A 318 15.82 17.50 19.39
C GLU A 318 14.54 17.83 18.61
N TRP A 319 14.57 17.62 17.30
CA TRP A 319 13.44 17.91 16.44
C TRP A 319 12.22 17.06 16.78
N MET A 320 12.41 15.76 16.98
CA MET A 320 11.31 14.87 17.33
C MET A 320 10.71 15.22 18.68
N THR A 321 11.54 15.45 19.71
CA THR A 321 11.09 15.62 21.09
C THR A 321 10.65 17.04 21.45
N LYS A 322 11.22 18.06 20.79
CA LYS A 322 10.92 19.47 21.10
C LYS A 322 10.02 20.16 20.05
N THR A 323 9.86 19.56 18.86
CA THR A 323 9.06 20.17 17.78
C THR A 323 7.89 19.28 17.37
N ILE A 324 8.16 18.07 16.90
CA ILE A 324 7.10 17.21 16.31
C ILE A 324 6.12 16.71 17.36
N ILE A 325 6.59 15.99 18.39
CA ILE A 325 5.73 15.47 19.46
C ILE A 325 4.97 16.60 20.17
N PRO A 326 5.61 17.73 20.57
CA PRO A 326 4.85 18.84 21.12
C PRO A 326 3.80 19.40 20.17
N GLY A 327 4.06 19.48 18.88
CA GLY A 327 3.07 19.92 17.88
C GLY A 327 1.85 18.98 17.84
N VAL A 328 2.06 17.67 17.84
CA VAL A 328 0.95 16.70 17.92
C VAL A 328 0.15 16.90 19.21
N LYS A 329 0.82 17.03 20.35
CA LYS A 329 0.16 17.23 21.65
C LYS A 329 -0.60 18.56 21.74
N ASP A 330 -0.09 19.61 21.17
CA ASP A 330 -0.78 20.92 21.12
C ASP A 330 -2.08 20.80 20.32
N GLY A 331 -2.07 20.12 19.16
CA GLY A 331 -3.29 19.87 18.37
C GLY A 331 -4.30 18.99 19.11
N LEU A 332 -3.86 17.93 19.78
CA LEU A 332 -4.73 17.08 20.60
C LEU A 332 -5.33 17.83 21.78
N LYS A 333 -4.53 18.65 22.45
CA LYS A 333 -4.97 19.51 23.56
C LYS A 333 -6.05 20.51 23.13
N ALA A 334 -5.90 21.11 21.95
CA ALA A 334 -6.92 22.00 21.39
C ALA A 334 -8.26 21.30 21.14
N LEU A 335 -8.23 20.01 20.84
CA LEU A 335 -9.41 19.16 20.65
C LEU A 335 -9.95 18.53 21.97
N GLY A 336 -9.25 18.71 23.09
CA GLY A 336 -9.58 18.02 24.35
C GLY A 336 -9.40 16.50 24.27
N ARG A 337 -8.53 16.00 23.35
CA ARG A 337 -8.26 14.59 23.14
C ARG A 337 -7.05 14.12 23.93
N THR A 338 -7.11 12.86 24.38
CA THR A 338 -6.01 12.17 25.08
C THR A 338 -5.49 10.95 24.35
N ASP A 339 -6.24 10.47 23.35
CA ASP A 339 -5.83 9.37 22.49
C ASP A 339 -4.73 9.82 21.50
N GLU A 340 -3.67 9.09 21.45
CA GLU A 340 -2.52 9.41 20.60
C GLU A 340 -2.69 8.79 19.19
N PRO A 341 -2.78 9.59 18.11
CA PRO A 341 -2.72 9.05 16.74
C PRO A 341 -1.35 8.42 16.45
N PRO A 342 -1.25 7.51 15.47
CA PRO A 342 0.03 6.89 15.13
C PRO A 342 1.02 7.93 14.59
N VAL A 343 2.24 7.93 15.15
CA VAL A 343 3.38 8.67 14.65
C VAL A 343 4.47 7.66 14.28
N LEU A 344 4.88 7.65 13.02
CA LEU A 344 5.82 6.70 12.47
C LEU A 344 7.17 7.37 12.25
N LEU A 345 8.22 6.78 12.80
CA LEU A 345 9.60 7.17 12.58
C LEU A 345 10.21 6.33 11.47
N ARG A 346 10.53 6.95 10.34
CA ARG A 346 11.22 6.30 9.23
C ARG A 346 12.71 6.18 9.54
N ALA A 347 13.20 4.95 9.63
CA ALA A 347 14.59 4.63 9.97
C ALA A 347 15.52 4.70 8.74
N HIS A 348 15.47 5.79 8.01
CA HIS A 348 16.38 6.04 6.90
C HIS A 348 17.30 7.19 7.28
N ASP A 349 18.60 6.92 7.34
CA ASP A 349 19.62 7.90 7.72
C ASP A 349 19.37 8.52 9.12
N THR A 350 18.80 7.73 10.04
CA THR A 350 18.36 8.16 11.36
C THR A 350 18.84 7.17 12.41
N ASP A 351 19.45 7.63 13.52
CA ASP A 351 19.63 6.78 14.71
C ASP A 351 18.30 6.61 15.46
N CYS A 352 17.51 5.67 14.99
CA CYS A 352 16.20 5.39 15.57
C CYS A 352 16.25 4.99 17.04
N LYS A 353 17.32 4.33 17.50
CA LYS A 353 17.45 3.95 18.90
C LYS A 353 17.51 5.20 19.76
N MET A 354 18.39 6.12 19.43
CA MET A 354 18.58 7.37 20.16
C MET A 354 17.28 8.21 20.18
N VAL A 355 16.60 8.31 19.02
CA VAL A 355 15.32 9.03 18.93
C VAL A 355 14.22 8.36 19.74
N MET A 356 14.06 7.03 19.64
CA MET A 356 13.00 6.30 20.33
C MET A 356 13.18 6.29 21.85
N GLU A 357 14.40 6.13 22.35
CA GLU A 357 14.70 6.20 23.79
C GLU A 357 14.27 7.55 24.39
N ALA A 358 14.49 8.65 23.66
CA ALA A 358 14.09 9.99 24.10
C ALA A 358 12.59 10.28 23.89
N ALA A 359 11.96 9.73 22.87
CA ALA A 359 10.61 10.05 22.45
C ALA A 359 9.53 9.19 23.11
N LEU A 360 9.77 7.89 23.37
CA LEU A 360 8.80 6.98 23.98
C LEU A 360 8.29 7.41 25.36
N PRO A 361 9.09 8.04 26.25
CA PRO A 361 8.57 8.63 27.47
C PRO A 361 7.54 9.74 27.25
N LEU A 362 7.64 10.43 26.11
CA LEU A 362 6.80 11.57 25.76
C LEU A 362 5.55 11.18 24.98
N TYR A 363 5.63 10.10 24.17
CA TYR A 363 4.58 9.70 23.24
C TYR A 363 4.58 8.17 23.08
N LYS A 364 3.46 7.51 23.33
CA LYS A 364 3.40 6.04 23.39
C LYS A 364 3.06 5.39 22.06
N ASN A 365 2.20 6.02 21.25
CA ASN A 365 1.79 5.48 19.96
C ASN A 365 2.80 5.83 18.85
N LEU A 366 4.06 5.48 19.11
CA LEU A 366 5.22 5.76 18.27
C LEU A 366 5.75 4.48 17.63
N TYR A 367 5.86 4.46 16.31
CA TYR A 367 6.21 3.30 15.50
C TYR A 367 7.56 3.51 14.81
N THR A 368 8.33 2.43 14.67
CA THR A 368 9.49 2.42 13.78
C THR A 368 9.13 1.82 12.44
N MET A 369 9.76 2.27 11.36
CA MET A 369 9.57 1.75 10.03
C MET A 369 10.89 1.65 9.27
N HIS A 370 11.13 0.50 8.64
CA HIS A 370 12.29 0.32 7.76
C HIS A 370 11.92 -0.45 6.50
N LYS A 371 12.65 -0.16 5.41
CA LYS A 371 12.52 -0.86 4.13
C LYS A 371 12.86 -2.32 4.30
N TYR A 372 12.08 -3.21 3.71
CA TYR A 372 12.17 -4.67 3.90
C TYR A 372 13.58 -5.20 3.69
N ASN A 373 14.19 -4.88 2.56
CA ASN A 373 15.55 -5.32 2.21
C ASN A 373 16.20 -4.27 1.29
N GLY A 374 16.49 -3.10 1.82
CA GLY A 374 16.86 -1.94 1.01
C GLY A 374 15.68 -1.39 0.22
N GLU A 375 15.93 -0.91 -0.98
CA GLU A 375 14.91 -0.31 -1.82
C GLU A 375 13.95 -1.34 -2.47
N SER A 376 14.05 -2.64 -2.15
CA SER A 376 13.24 -3.67 -2.80
C SER A 376 12.92 -4.88 -1.93
N LEU A 377 11.79 -5.50 -2.25
CA LEU A 377 11.44 -6.83 -1.75
C LEU A 377 12.11 -7.88 -2.64
N THR A 378 13.23 -8.42 -2.20
CA THR A 378 14.07 -9.31 -3.01
C THR A 378 14.04 -10.77 -2.60
N THR A 379 13.49 -11.07 -1.43
CA THR A 379 13.45 -12.45 -0.89
C THR A 379 12.39 -12.57 0.18
N TYR A 380 11.84 -13.76 0.33
CA TYR A 380 11.06 -14.17 1.50
C TYR A 380 11.91 -14.90 2.56
N GLN A 381 13.22 -14.93 2.37
CA GLN A 381 14.21 -15.49 3.32
C GLN A 381 15.21 -14.39 3.69
N PRO A 382 14.76 -13.35 4.42
CA PRO A 382 15.64 -12.24 4.76
C PRO A 382 16.76 -12.71 5.69
N ARG A 383 17.97 -12.21 5.43
CA ARG A 383 19.17 -12.47 6.23
C ARG A 383 20.20 -11.36 6.03
N GLY A 384 21.22 -11.35 6.87
CA GLY A 384 22.29 -10.36 6.78
C GLY A 384 21.99 -9.04 7.49
N PRO A 385 22.72 -7.96 7.18
CA PRO A 385 22.66 -6.68 7.91
C PRO A 385 21.27 -6.05 7.93
N TRP A 386 20.52 -6.13 6.84
CA TRP A 386 19.16 -5.59 6.75
C TRP A 386 18.20 -6.24 7.76
N THR A 387 18.32 -7.55 7.95
CA THR A 387 17.53 -8.27 8.96
C THR A 387 17.84 -7.77 10.37
N LYS A 388 19.13 -7.54 10.67
CA LYS A 388 19.53 -7.01 11.96
C LYS A 388 18.92 -5.63 12.26
N ILE A 389 18.85 -4.74 11.28
CA ILE A 389 18.19 -3.44 11.44
C ILE A 389 16.74 -3.61 11.87
N HIS A 390 15.99 -4.50 11.23
CA HIS A 390 14.59 -4.77 11.60
C HIS A 390 14.46 -5.31 13.02
N THR A 391 15.28 -6.28 13.41
CA THR A 391 15.23 -6.86 14.76
C THR A 391 15.61 -5.84 15.83
N ASP A 392 16.61 -5.00 15.57
CA ASP A 392 17.01 -3.94 16.49
C ASP A 392 15.89 -2.90 16.67
N LEU A 393 15.21 -2.49 15.58
CA LEU A 393 14.10 -1.55 15.63
C LEU A 393 12.86 -2.15 16.32
N ALA A 394 12.57 -3.41 16.07
CA ALA A 394 11.45 -4.11 16.72
C ALA A 394 11.68 -4.24 18.25
N ALA A 395 12.93 -4.36 18.69
CA ALA A 395 13.30 -4.46 20.11
C ALA A 395 13.12 -3.14 20.89
N LEU A 396 12.86 -2.01 20.22
CA LEU A 396 12.62 -0.71 20.87
C LEU A 396 11.23 -0.60 21.54
N GLY A 397 10.46 -1.68 21.58
CA GLY A 397 9.23 -1.80 22.36
C GLY A 397 8.00 -1.12 21.78
N SER A 398 8.06 -0.62 20.54
CA SER A 398 6.93 -0.08 19.81
C SER A 398 6.44 -1.03 18.70
N THR A 399 5.47 -0.60 17.91
CA THR A 399 5.12 -1.27 16.68
C THR A 399 6.23 -1.06 15.66
N HIS A 400 6.70 -2.14 15.04
CA HIS A 400 7.66 -2.10 13.94
C HIS A 400 6.98 -2.41 12.61
N ILE A 401 7.20 -1.54 11.62
CA ILE A 401 6.62 -1.62 10.30
C ILE A 401 7.66 -2.11 9.31
N SER A 402 7.37 -3.22 8.64
CA SER A 402 8.12 -3.63 7.46
C SER A 402 7.57 -2.92 6.23
N ASN A 403 8.43 -2.14 5.58
CA ASN A 403 8.04 -1.36 4.43
C ASN A 403 8.38 -2.10 3.13
N VAL A 404 7.36 -2.46 2.39
CA VAL A 404 7.50 -3.09 1.05
C VAL A 404 7.74 -2.01 0.02
N HIS A 405 8.88 -2.07 -0.64
CA HIS A 405 9.35 -1.07 -1.57
C HIS A 405 9.49 -1.66 -2.99
N ILE A 406 9.30 -0.87 -4.01
CA ILE A 406 9.66 -1.07 -5.42
C ILE A 406 8.81 -2.00 -6.26
N LEU A 407 8.47 -3.20 -5.83
CA LEU A 407 7.76 -4.12 -6.74
C LEU A 407 6.47 -3.56 -7.32
N ALA A 408 5.89 -2.56 -6.65
CA ALA A 408 4.74 -1.82 -7.16
C ALA A 408 5.06 -0.89 -8.33
N ASN A 409 6.32 -0.50 -8.53
CA ASN A 409 6.76 0.43 -9.58
C ASN A 409 7.43 -0.25 -10.77
N LEU A 410 7.28 -1.55 -10.91
CA LEU A 410 7.86 -2.31 -12.02
C LEU A 410 7.01 -2.23 -13.30
N GLU A 411 6.51 -1.06 -13.64
CA GLU A 411 5.81 -0.90 -14.92
C GLU A 411 6.74 -1.15 -16.13
N PRO A 412 6.23 -1.78 -17.17
CA PRO A 412 4.86 -2.22 -17.39
C PRO A 412 4.52 -3.59 -16.76
N PHE A 413 5.38 -4.13 -15.94
CA PHE A 413 5.21 -5.46 -15.37
C PHE A 413 4.16 -5.44 -14.27
N ARG A 414 3.21 -6.37 -14.34
CA ARG A 414 2.27 -6.66 -13.27
C ARG A 414 2.88 -7.71 -12.37
N TRP A 415 3.07 -7.40 -11.11
CA TRP A 415 3.62 -8.34 -10.17
C TRP A 415 2.62 -8.65 -9.07
N SER A 416 2.35 -9.91 -8.89
CA SER A 416 1.73 -10.45 -7.67
C SER A 416 2.01 -11.96 -7.62
N SER A 417 2.21 -12.48 -6.42
CA SER A 417 2.37 -13.92 -6.18
C SER A 417 1.84 -14.23 -4.79
N PRO A 418 0.71 -14.93 -4.68
CA PRO A 418 0.16 -15.34 -3.39
C PRO A 418 1.17 -16.09 -2.53
N SER A 419 1.86 -17.07 -3.10
CA SER A 419 2.81 -17.90 -2.37
C SER A 419 4.04 -17.10 -1.90
N PHE A 420 4.58 -16.22 -2.73
CA PHE A 420 5.70 -15.34 -2.35
C PHE A 420 5.29 -14.38 -1.23
N VAL A 421 4.14 -13.71 -1.38
CA VAL A 421 3.67 -12.73 -0.40
C VAL A 421 3.37 -13.39 0.95
N GLN A 422 2.75 -14.57 0.96
CA GLN A 422 2.52 -15.33 2.20
C GLN A 422 3.83 -15.61 2.93
N LYS A 423 4.84 -16.12 2.23
CA LYS A 423 6.18 -16.39 2.79
C LYS A 423 6.86 -15.11 3.26
N ALA A 424 6.77 -14.02 2.49
CA ALA A 424 7.38 -12.74 2.84
C ALA A 424 6.75 -12.14 4.12
N VAL A 425 5.42 -12.17 4.25
CA VAL A 425 4.75 -11.69 5.47
C VAL A 425 5.06 -12.59 6.67
N THR A 426 5.15 -13.90 6.45
CA THR A 426 5.61 -14.83 7.49
C THR A 426 7.02 -14.45 7.97
N ALA A 427 7.93 -14.16 7.04
CA ALA A 427 9.28 -13.72 7.40
C ALA A 427 9.30 -12.34 8.09
N MET A 428 8.38 -11.43 7.76
CA MET A 428 8.24 -10.16 8.48
C MET A 428 7.93 -10.40 9.96
N HIS A 429 7.04 -11.35 10.29
CA HIS A 429 6.75 -11.71 11.67
C HIS A 429 7.91 -12.46 12.34
N ASP A 430 8.38 -13.53 11.70
CA ASP A 430 9.26 -14.50 12.34
C ASP A 430 10.73 -14.05 12.38
N VAL A 431 11.16 -13.28 11.39
CA VAL A 431 12.57 -12.89 11.22
C VAL A 431 12.78 -11.40 11.51
N HIS A 432 11.91 -10.51 10.98
CA HIS A 432 12.00 -9.08 11.24
C HIS A 432 11.35 -8.67 12.58
N HIS A 433 10.54 -9.53 13.18
CA HIS A 433 9.69 -9.21 14.34
C HIS A 433 8.76 -8.02 14.10
N ALA A 434 8.41 -7.80 12.83
CA ALA A 434 7.49 -6.74 12.44
C ALA A 434 6.03 -7.17 12.68
N ASN A 435 5.21 -6.22 13.14
CA ASN A 435 3.78 -6.42 13.38
C ASN A 435 2.92 -5.38 12.66
N ALA A 436 3.49 -4.70 11.66
CA ALA A 436 2.80 -3.79 10.77
C ALA A 436 3.45 -3.79 9.38
N LEU A 437 2.66 -3.39 8.38
CA LEU A 437 3.02 -3.40 6.97
C LEU A 437 2.69 -2.07 6.32
N HIS A 438 3.63 -1.56 5.55
CA HIS A 438 3.45 -0.42 4.66
C HIS A 438 3.84 -0.81 3.23
N LEU A 439 2.91 -0.72 2.31
CA LEU A 439 3.17 -0.86 0.87
C LEU A 439 3.62 0.50 0.33
N TYR A 440 4.88 0.63 -0.01
CA TYR A 440 5.50 1.89 -0.45
C TYR A 440 4.85 2.41 -1.74
N PRO A 441 5.06 3.73 -2.01
CA PRO A 441 4.19 4.41 -2.94
C PRO A 441 4.14 3.72 -4.29
N GLN A 442 2.95 3.32 -4.63
CA GLN A 442 2.64 2.88 -5.97
C GLN A 442 2.52 4.10 -6.86
N ALA A 443 3.16 4.07 -8.00
CA ALA A 443 3.06 5.13 -8.98
C ALA A 443 3.36 6.54 -8.44
N SER A 444 4.34 6.68 -7.53
CA SER A 444 4.74 7.98 -6.97
C SER A 444 5.10 9.00 -8.02
N TYR A 445 5.54 8.55 -9.19
CA TYR A 445 6.02 9.40 -10.27
C TYR A 445 5.16 9.35 -11.52
N TRP A 446 4.11 8.54 -11.53
CA TRP A 446 3.15 8.47 -12.62
C TRP A 446 1.95 9.37 -12.34
N ASP A 447 1.15 9.56 -13.37
CA ASP A 447 -0.14 10.21 -13.24
C ASP A 447 -1.14 9.32 -12.49
N TRP A 448 -0.85 9.05 -11.19
CA TRP A 448 -1.84 8.37 -10.39
C TRP A 448 -3.21 9.07 -10.55
N PRO A 449 -4.35 8.40 -10.68
CA PRO A 449 -4.60 6.97 -10.45
C PRO A 449 -4.42 6.06 -11.67
N TYR A 450 -3.80 6.55 -12.73
CA TYR A 450 -3.62 5.79 -13.96
C TYR A 450 -2.26 5.10 -14.01
N THR A 451 -2.20 4.00 -14.77
CA THR A 451 -0.96 3.31 -15.12
C THR A 451 -0.42 3.82 -16.46
N ALA A 452 0.79 3.39 -16.84
CA ALA A 452 1.34 3.64 -18.18
C ALA A 452 0.58 2.85 -19.26
N ASP A 453 -0.12 1.78 -18.91
CA ASP A 453 -0.82 0.90 -19.82
C ASP A 453 -2.01 1.59 -20.49
N LYS A 454 -2.19 1.31 -21.76
CA LYS A 454 -3.35 1.77 -22.53
C LYS A 454 -4.20 0.58 -22.94
N LEU A 455 -5.45 0.61 -22.55
CA LEU A 455 -6.47 -0.34 -22.99
C LEU A 455 -6.86 -0.09 -24.45
N PRO A 456 -7.54 -1.06 -25.12
CA PRO A 456 -8.10 -0.86 -26.45
C PRO A 456 -8.92 0.44 -26.54
N GLY A 457 -8.72 1.18 -27.63
CA GLY A 457 -9.34 2.50 -27.82
C GLY A 457 -8.58 3.65 -27.15
N GLY A 458 -7.39 3.40 -26.60
CA GLY A 458 -6.52 4.41 -26.00
C GLY A 458 -6.93 4.86 -24.60
N LYS A 459 -7.92 4.20 -23.96
CA LYS A 459 -8.31 4.46 -22.58
C LYS A 459 -7.18 4.06 -21.64
N ARG A 460 -6.84 4.92 -20.69
CA ARG A 460 -5.86 4.60 -19.64
C ARG A 460 -6.46 3.67 -18.61
N GLU A 461 -5.70 2.64 -18.23
CA GLU A 461 -6.08 1.72 -17.17
C GLU A 461 -5.83 2.37 -15.81
N LYS A 462 -6.77 2.17 -14.86
CA LYS A 462 -6.55 2.60 -13.48
C LYS A 462 -5.68 1.58 -12.76
N GLN A 463 -4.80 2.06 -11.89
CA GLN A 463 -3.94 1.21 -11.08
C GLN A 463 -4.74 0.26 -10.16
N LEU A 464 -5.88 0.70 -9.64
CA LEU A 464 -6.77 -0.15 -8.86
C LEU A 464 -7.23 -1.40 -9.61
N ASP A 465 -7.50 -1.25 -10.91
CA ASP A 465 -7.98 -2.34 -11.75
C ASP A 465 -6.83 -3.26 -12.16
N ARG A 466 -5.68 -2.68 -12.54
CA ARG A 466 -4.49 -3.44 -12.92
C ARG A 466 -3.90 -4.23 -11.76
N ASP A 467 -3.74 -3.59 -10.62
CA ASP A 467 -2.98 -4.12 -9.49
C ASP A 467 -3.87 -4.72 -8.38
N TRP A 468 -5.12 -5.07 -8.71
CA TRP A 468 -6.09 -5.60 -7.76
C TRP A 468 -5.55 -6.79 -6.94
N MET A 469 -4.80 -7.68 -7.60
CA MET A 469 -4.24 -8.87 -6.97
C MET A 469 -3.10 -8.53 -6.01
N TRP A 470 -2.31 -7.49 -6.31
CA TRP A 470 -1.32 -6.92 -5.40
C TRP A 470 -1.95 -6.52 -4.05
N TYR A 471 -3.00 -5.71 -4.08
CA TYR A 471 -3.69 -5.29 -2.86
C TYR A 471 -4.32 -6.46 -2.11
N LYS A 472 -4.95 -7.38 -2.86
CA LYS A 472 -5.64 -8.52 -2.25
C LYS A 472 -4.66 -9.48 -1.57
N THR A 473 -3.52 -9.78 -2.17
CA THR A 473 -2.51 -10.67 -1.57
C THR A 473 -1.92 -10.08 -0.30
N TRP A 474 -1.47 -8.83 -0.36
CA TRP A 474 -0.89 -8.18 0.81
C TRP A 474 -1.89 -8.00 1.94
N GLY A 475 -3.11 -7.56 1.65
CA GLY A 475 -4.15 -7.40 2.66
C GLY A 475 -4.52 -8.72 3.34
N ARG A 476 -4.68 -9.79 2.54
CA ARG A 476 -5.01 -11.12 3.05
C ARG A 476 -3.95 -11.66 3.99
N TYR A 477 -2.69 -11.59 3.62
CA TYR A 477 -1.61 -12.13 4.43
C TYR A 477 -1.17 -11.21 5.57
N ALA A 478 -1.33 -9.90 5.45
CA ALA A 478 -1.18 -8.99 6.58
C ALA A 478 -2.26 -9.18 7.65
N TRP A 479 -3.44 -9.66 7.25
CA TRP A 479 -4.48 -10.06 8.19
C TRP A 479 -4.12 -11.37 8.90
N ASN A 480 -3.75 -12.42 8.15
CA ASN A 480 -3.29 -13.71 8.68
C ASN A 480 -2.42 -14.43 7.65
N CYS A 481 -1.12 -14.52 7.91
CA CYS A 481 -0.17 -15.25 7.05
C CYS A 481 -0.07 -16.75 7.37
N ARG A 482 -0.64 -17.20 8.50
CA ARG A 482 -0.57 -18.60 8.98
C ARG A 482 -1.62 -19.52 8.36
N ARG A 483 -2.17 -19.13 7.23
CA ARG A 483 -3.18 -19.90 6.51
C ARG A 483 -2.57 -21.16 5.92
N ASP A 484 -3.37 -22.26 5.89
CA ASP A 484 -2.95 -23.51 5.27
C ASP A 484 -2.70 -23.34 3.76
N VAL A 485 -1.54 -23.78 3.29
CA VAL A 485 -1.09 -23.57 1.90
C VAL A 485 -2.03 -24.25 0.88
N ALA A 486 -2.56 -25.44 1.19
CA ALA A 486 -3.46 -26.14 0.27
C ALA A 486 -4.84 -25.47 0.21
N ALA A 487 -5.35 -25.01 1.36
CA ALA A 487 -6.57 -24.21 1.41
C ALA A 487 -6.43 -22.89 0.67
N GLU A 488 -5.25 -22.23 0.76
CA GLU A 488 -4.96 -21.00 0.02
C GLU A 488 -4.92 -21.23 -1.50
N GLY A 489 -4.38 -22.37 -1.97
CA GLY A 489 -4.46 -22.74 -3.39
C GLY A 489 -5.89 -22.74 -3.90
N ASN A 490 -6.79 -23.46 -3.20
CA ASN A 490 -8.21 -23.51 -3.55
C ASN A 490 -8.91 -22.14 -3.47
N TYR A 491 -8.58 -21.35 -2.48
CA TYR A 491 -9.10 -19.98 -2.33
C TYR A 491 -8.73 -19.11 -3.53
N TRP A 492 -7.45 -19.09 -3.91
CA TRP A 492 -6.98 -18.27 -5.02
C TRP A 492 -7.50 -18.75 -6.36
N ASP A 493 -7.61 -20.08 -6.57
CA ASP A 493 -8.21 -20.63 -7.78
C ASP A 493 -9.66 -20.16 -7.94
N LYS A 494 -10.43 -20.13 -6.84
CA LYS A 494 -11.79 -19.58 -6.86
C LYS A 494 -11.81 -18.08 -7.15
N VAL A 495 -10.94 -17.30 -6.52
CA VAL A 495 -10.84 -15.84 -6.74
C VAL A 495 -10.50 -15.54 -8.20
N LEU A 496 -9.54 -16.27 -8.77
CA LEU A 496 -9.11 -16.09 -10.16
C LEU A 496 -10.17 -16.57 -11.14
N ALA A 497 -10.85 -17.68 -10.84
CA ALA A 497 -11.96 -18.19 -11.66
C ALA A 497 -13.10 -17.16 -11.74
N ASP A 498 -13.47 -16.56 -10.62
CA ASP A 498 -14.52 -15.54 -10.56
C ASP A 498 -14.08 -14.23 -11.26
N TYR A 499 -12.84 -13.81 -11.09
CA TYR A 499 -12.32 -12.58 -11.70
C TYR A 499 -12.21 -12.67 -13.22
N TYR A 500 -11.69 -13.78 -13.72
CA TYR A 500 -11.51 -14.00 -15.17
C TYR A 500 -12.70 -14.72 -15.83
N ALA A 501 -13.77 -14.96 -15.10
CA ALA A 501 -14.96 -15.69 -15.58
C ALA A 501 -14.61 -17.03 -16.23
N THR A 502 -13.74 -17.82 -15.58
CA THR A 502 -13.21 -19.09 -16.09
C THR A 502 -13.46 -20.26 -15.12
N ASP A 503 -13.06 -21.47 -15.51
CA ASP A 503 -13.15 -22.63 -14.63
C ASP A 503 -11.92 -22.81 -13.70
N ALA A 504 -12.04 -23.70 -12.73
CA ALA A 504 -11.02 -23.93 -11.71
C ALA A 504 -9.68 -24.43 -12.28
N ALA A 505 -9.68 -25.21 -13.36
CA ALA A 505 -8.44 -25.72 -13.94
C ALA A 505 -7.67 -24.63 -14.69
N VAL A 506 -8.37 -23.71 -15.34
CA VAL A 506 -7.76 -22.51 -15.93
C VAL A 506 -7.25 -21.59 -14.83
N ALA A 507 -8.03 -21.38 -13.78
CA ALA A 507 -7.63 -20.55 -12.64
C ALA A 507 -6.39 -21.07 -11.92
N ASP A 508 -6.27 -22.39 -11.71
CA ASP A 508 -5.06 -23.03 -11.16
C ASP A 508 -3.82 -22.77 -12.03
N SER A 509 -3.97 -22.86 -13.36
CA SER A 509 -2.89 -22.53 -14.29
C SER A 509 -2.48 -21.04 -14.21
N ILE A 510 -3.45 -20.13 -14.14
CA ILE A 510 -3.20 -18.71 -13.96
C ILE A 510 -2.47 -18.44 -12.63
N ARG A 511 -2.91 -19.07 -11.53
CA ARG A 511 -2.25 -18.95 -10.22
C ARG A 511 -0.80 -19.45 -10.28
N LYS A 512 -0.55 -20.60 -10.88
CA LYS A 512 0.80 -21.14 -11.08
C LYS A 512 1.68 -20.17 -11.87
N ALA A 513 1.13 -19.57 -12.92
CA ALA A 513 1.87 -18.56 -13.70
C ALA A 513 2.20 -17.33 -12.86
N TYR A 514 1.29 -16.85 -12.02
CA TYR A 514 1.58 -15.75 -11.09
C TYR A 514 2.65 -16.14 -10.06
N ASP A 515 2.57 -17.33 -9.47
CA ASP A 515 3.53 -17.78 -8.47
C ASP A 515 4.93 -17.99 -9.07
N GLU A 516 5.03 -18.60 -10.24
CA GLU A 516 6.31 -18.79 -10.92
C GLU A 516 6.91 -17.46 -11.42
N SER A 517 6.13 -16.62 -12.11
CA SER A 517 6.62 -15.32 -12.59
C SER A 517 6.96 -14.36 -11.43
N GLY A 518 6.30 -14.51 -10.30
CA GLY A 518 6.54 -13.73 -9.10
C GLY A 518 7.93 -13.93 -8.47
N GLU A 519 8.60 -15.03 -8.76
CA GLU A 519 9.95 -15.33 -8.29
C GLU A 519 11.05 -14.59 -9.09
N ILE A 520 10.77 -14.16 -10.33
CA ILE A 520 11.77 -13.65 -11.26
C ILE A 520 12.33 -12.29 -10.81
N ALA A 521 11.48 -11.28 -10.68
CA ALA A 521 11.92 -9.93 -10.33
C ALA A 521 12.65 -9.86 -8.98
N PRO A 522 12.15 -10.50 -7.88
CA PRO A 522 12.87 -10.52 -6.62
C PRO A 522 14.27 -11.15 -6.71
N LYS A 523 14.43 -12.25 -7.45
CA LYS A 523 15.73 -12.91 -7.61
C LYS A 523 16.73 -12.03 -8.36
N LEU A 524 16.29 -11.40 -9.46
CA LEU A 524 17.12 -10.48 -10.24
C LEU A 524 17.52 -9.25 -9.42
N LEU A 525 16.57 -8.62 -8.72
CA LEU A 525 16.83 -7.46 -7.87
C LEU A 525 17.82 -7.77 -6.76
N ARG A 526 17.70 -8.91 -6.11
CA ARG A 526 18.62 -9.35 -5.07
C ARG A 526 20.06 -9.43 -5.56
N ARG A 527 20.26 -9.97 -6.75
CA ARG A 527 21.60 -10.25 -7.27
C ARG A 527 22.24 -9.02 -7.93
N PHE A 528 21.48 -8.30 -8.72
CA PHE A 528 22.01 -7.20 -9.52
C PHE A 528 21.91 -5.83 -8.86
N GLY A 529 21.23 -5.72 -7.73
CA GLY A 529 21.28 -4.58 -6.83
C GLY A 529 20.80 -3.25 -7.38
N ILE A 530 19.98 -3.26 -8.40
CA ILE A 530 19.50 -2.05 -9.03
C ILE A 530 18.26 -1.57 -8.30
N THR A 531 18.41 -0.58 -7.44
CA THR A 531 17.37 -0.22 -6.49
C THR A 531 17.15 1.26 -6.27
N GLU A 532 17.35 2.11 -7.24
CA GLU A 532 16.81 3.45 -7.10
C GLU A 532 15.30 3.48 -7.23
N GLY A 533 14.75 3.01 -6.17
CA GLY A 533 13.47 2.53 -6.02
C GLY A 533 12.35 3.37 -6.50
N ASN A 534 12.23 4.54 -6.07
CA ASN A 534 11.04 5.33 -6.30
C ASN A 534 11.14 6.32 -7.47
N ARG A 535 12.30 6.46 -8.07
CA ARG A 535 12.54 7.44 -9.15
C ARG A 535 12.66 6.81 -10.51
N GLN A 536 12.79 5.50 -10.58
CA GLN A 536 13.06 4.81 -11.82
C GLN A 536 12.17 3.59 -11.96
N THR A 537 11.38 3.65 -12.96
CA THR A 537 10.42 2.63 -13.30
C THR A 537 10.99 1.55 -14.19
N LEU A 538 12.21 1.75 -14.70
CA LEU A 538 12.84 0.83 -15.63
C LEU A 538 14.24 0.48 -15.16
N LEU A 539 14.30 -0.50 -14.29
CA LEU A 539 15.51 -1.20 -13.95
C LEU A 539 16.33 -1.57 -15.20
N LEU A 540 15.66 -2.13 -16.19
CA LEU A 540 16.26 -2.51 -17.47
C LEU A 540 16.80 -1.32 -18.26
N GLY A 541 16.16 -0.17 -18.21
CA GLY A 541 16.62 1.03 -18.92
C GLY A 541 17.94 1.57 -18.39
N MET A 542 18.13 1.57 -17.07
CA MET A 542 19.40 1.97 -16.46
C MET A 542 20.51 0.97 -16.74
N PHE A 543 20.22 -0.30 -16.55
CA PHE A 543 21.17 -1.38 -16.82
C PHE A 543 21.64 -1.36 -18.27
N MET A 544 20.73 -1.19 -19.22
CA MET A 544 21.07 -1.09 -20.64
C MET A 544 21.90 0.16 -20.95
N SER A 545 21.61 1.30 -20.37
CA SER A 545 22.41 2.51 -20.59
C SER A 545 23.81 2.40 -20.00
N GLN A 546 23.97 1.73 -18.87
CA GLN A 546 25.25 1.44 -18.25
C GLN A 546 26.07 0.41 -19.06
N LEU A 547 25.40 -0.60 -19.65
CA LEU A 547 26.05 -1.55 -20.57
C LEU A 547 26.52 -0.89 -21.85
N VAL A 548 25.74 0.04 -22.39
CA VAL A 548 26.08 0.74 -23.66
C VAL A 548 27.22 1.73 -23.44
N ASN A 549 27.27 2.40 -22.30
CA ASN A 549 28.36 3.35 -22.03
C ASN A 549 28.70 3.42 -20.52
N PRO A 550 29.46 2.45 -20.01
CA PRO A 550 29.84 2.38 -18.61
C PRO A 550 30.71 3.57 -18.15
N TYR A 551 31.35 4.28 -19.07
CA TYR A 551 32.19 5.43 -18.73
C TYR A 551 31.42 6.74 -18.65
N LYS A 552 30.27 6.84 -19.27
CA LYS A 552 29.42 8.02 -19.25
C LYS A 552 28.57 8.09 -17.98
N TYR A 553 28.18 6.94 -17.47
CA TYR A 553 27.36 6.82 -16.29
C TYR A 553 28.23 6.27 -15.17
N THR A 554 28.49 7.09 -14.15
CA THR A 554 29.09 6.62 -12.91
C THR A 554 28.35 5.37 -12.47
N ILE A 555 29.06 4.29 -12.14
CA ILE A 555 28.42 3.11 -11.58
C ILE A 555 27.58 3.59 -10.41
N TYR A 556 26.29 3.37 -10.50
CA TYR A 556 25.35 3.84 -9.51
C TYR A 556 25.72 3.23 -8.16
N PRO A 557 25.77 3.98 -7.04
CA PRO A 557 26.13 3.42 -5.73
C PRO A 557 25.29 2.20 -5.37
N GLY A 558 24.01 2.13 -5.78
CA GLY A 558 23.15 0.95 -5.64
C GLY A 558 23.71 -0.34 -6.26
N PHE A 559 24.65 -0.27 -7.17
CA PHE A 559 25.36 -1.44 -7.68
C PHE A 559 26.24 -2.08 -6.60
N TYR A 560 26.78 -1.27 -5.69
CA TYR A 560 27.55 -1.69 -4.54
C TYR A 560 26.68 -1.97 -3.31
N GLU A 561 25.55 -1.28 -3.22
CA GLU A 561 24.59 -1.38 -2.12
C GLU A 561 23.44 -2.32 -2.46
N SER A 562 23.71 -3.43 -3.15
CA SER A 562 22.63 -4.31 -3.55
C SER A 562 21.81 -4.79 -2.35
N CYS A 563 20.53 -4.98 -2.56
CA CYS A 563 19.61 -5.54 -1.57
C CYS A 563 19.85 -7.02 -1.31
N GLY A 564 20.86 -7.61 -1.94
CA GLY A 564 21.25 -8.98 -1.72
C GLY A 564 21.84 -9.18 -0.34
N PRO A 565 21.75 -10.40 0.22
CA PRO A 565 22.48 -10.78 1.39
C PRO A 565 23.98 -10.56 1.20
N GLU A 566 24.68 -10.30 2.30
CA GLU A 566 26.13 -10.25 2.30
C GLU A 566 26.71 -11.58 1.75
N GLY A 567 27.71 -11.48 0.89
CA GLY A 567 28.32 -12.61 0.20
C GLY A 567 27.66 -13.03 -1.11
N GLU A 568 26.46 -12.53 -1.41
CA GLU A 568 25.71 -12.88 -2.62
C GLU A 568 25.58 -11.73 -3.64
N LYS A 569 26.10 -10.56 -3.34
CA LYS A 569 26.06 -9.41 -4.26
C LYS A 569 26.96 -9.66 -5.48
N LEU A 570 26.56 -9.14 -6.64
CA LEU A 570 27.34 -9.30 -7.85
C LEU A 570 28.76 -8.77 -7.70
N ILE A 571 28.93 -7.63 -7.05
CA ILE A 571 30.27 -7.06 -6.81
C ILE A 571 31.14 -7.98 -5.91
N GLU A 572 30.56 -8.56 -4.88
CA GLU A 572 31.26 -9.49 -4.00
C GLU A 572 31.65 -10.79 -4.73
N TYR A 573 30.80 -11.26 -5.68
CA TYR A 573 31.12 -12.37 -6.55
C TYR A 573 32.38 -12.04 -7.40
N VAL A 574 32.37 -10.89 -8.07
CA VAL A 574 33.51 -10.45 -8.91
C VAL A 574 34.80 -10.31 -8.08
N GLU A 575 34.70 -9.73 -6.89
CA GLU A 575 35.85 -9.61 -5.99
C GLU A 575 36.42 -10.96 -5.54
N LYS A 576 35.55 -11.93 -5.24
CA LYS A 576 35.98 -13.28 -4.87
C LYS A 576 36.63 -14.01 -6.03
N GLU A 577 36.08 -13.91 -7.24
CA GLU A 577 36.71 -14.46 -8.46
C GLU A 577 38.11 -13.86 -8.64
N TRP A 578 38.23 -12.54 -8.53
CA TRP A 578 39.52 -11.85 -8.66
C TRP A 578 40.54 -12.27 -7.59
N LYS A 579 40.07 -12.50 -6.36
CA LYS A 579 40.92 -12.89 -5.21
C LYS A 579 41.09 -14.40 -5.09
N HIS A 580 40.54 -15.21 -5.98
CA HIS A 580 40.50 -16.67 -5.93
C HIS A 580 39.98 -17.22 -4.59
N GLN A 581 38.93 -16.59 -4.06
CA GLN A 581 38.28 -16.97 -2.80
C GLN A 581 37.00 -17.79 -3.10
N PRO A 582 36.62 -18.69 -2.18
CA PRO A 582 35.39 -19.46 -2.33
C PRO A 582 34.15 -18.56 -2.29
N HIS A 583 33.18 -18.89 -3.11
CA HIS A 583 31.87 -18.22 -3.11
C HIS A 583 31.01 -18.64 -1.93
N VAL A 584 30.10 -17.75 -1.54
CA VAL A 584 29.08 -17.98 -0.52
C VAL A 584 27.72 -17.70 -1.14
N GLY A 585 26.74 -18.56 -0.84
CA GLY A 585 25.40 -18.43 -1.37
C GLY A 585 25.27 -18.81 -2.85
N GLU A 586 24.25 -18.29 -3.51
CA GLU A 586 23.95 -18.63 -4.90
C GLU A 586 24.82 -17.86 -5.89
N LEU A 587 25.34 -18.54 -6.88
CA LEU A 587 26.12 -17.92 -7.95
C LEU A 587 25.23 -17.13 -8.93
N PRO A 588 25.74 -16.10 -9.62
CA PRO A 588 24.99 -15.38 -10.64
C PRO A 588 24.39 -16.28 -11.74
N LEU A 589 25.11 -17.29 -12.17
CA LEU A 589 24.62 -18.26 -13.16
C LEU A 589 23.48 -19.12 -12.63
N ASP A 590 23.49 -19.46 -11.34
CA ASP A 590 22.39 -20.20 -10.72
C ASP A 590 21.10 -19.36 -10.69
N ILE A 591 21.23 -18.06 -10.45
CA ILE A 591 20.10 -17.11 -10.50
C ILE A 591 19.55 -17.00 -11.91
N VAL A 592 20.41 -16.93 -12.95
CA VAL A 592 19.96 -16.93 -14.35
C VAL A 592 19.17 -18.20 -14.65
N ALA A 593 19.75 -19.37 -14.34
CA ALA A 593 19.08 -20.66 -14.57
C ALA A 593 17.75 -20.79 -13.82
N GLN A 594 17.69 -20.31 -12.57
CA GLN A 594 16.45 -20.30 -11.80
C GLN A 594 15.39 -19.38 -12.43
N THR A 595 15.76 -18.17 -12.84
CA THR A 595 14.82 -17.23 -13.45
C THR A 595 14.31 -17.69 -14.81
N GLU A 596 15.15 -18.31 -15.62
CA GLU A 596 14.74 -18.98 -16.87
C GLU A 596 13.73 -20.11 -16.57
N ALA A 597 14.06 -21.01 -15.64
CA ALA A 597 13.16 -22.10 -15.27
C ALA A 597 11.81 -21.61 -14.74
N HIS A 598 11.78 -20.54 -13.96
CA HIS A 598 10.54 -19.91 -13.51
C HIS A 598 9.75 -19.31 -14.68
N GLY A 599 10.44 -18.64 -15.62
CA GLY A 599 9.85 -18.09 -16.83
C GLY A 599 9.19 -19.18 -17.69
N ASP A 600 9.95 -20.26 -17.97
CA ASP A 600 9.45 -21.39 -18.75
C ASP A 600 8.22 -22.04 -18.11
N LYS A 601 8.22 -22.25 -16.82
CA LYS A 601 7.06 -22.80 -16.09
C LYS A 601 5.85 -21.87 -16.14
N ALA A 602 6.05 -20.55 -15.98
CA ALA A 602 4.98 -19.57 -16.07
C ALA A 602 4.36 -19.55 -17.48
N VAL A 603 5.17 -19.57 -18.53
CA VAL A 603 4.72 -19.64 -19.93
C VAL A 603 3.97 -20.96 -20.18
N ALA A 604 4.55 -22.09 -19.79
CA ALA A 604 3.93 -23.40 -19.97
C ALA A 604 2.55 -23.49 -19.25
N ALA A 605 2.41 -22.90 -18.07
CA ALA A 605 1.14 -22.87 -17.34
C ALA A 605 0.06 -22.09 -18.10
N ILE A 606 0.41 -20.97 -18.75
CA ILE A 606 -0.55 -20.18 -19.55
C ILE A 606 -0.82 -20.85 -20.89
N ASP A 607 0.18 -21.38 -21.57
CA ASP A 607 0.02 -22.05 -22.88
C ASP A 607 -0.90 -23.26 -22.77
N ALA A 608 -0.83 -24.01 -21.66
CA ALA A 608 -1.71 -25.14 -21.40
C ALA A 608 -3.21 -24.77 -21.39
N VAL A 609 -3.56 -23.52 -21.17
CA VAL A 609 -4.95 -23.06 -21.08
C VAL A 609 -5.28 -21.93 -22.05
N ALA A 610 -4.32 -21.47 -22.86
CA ALA A 610 -4.48 -20.32 -23.74
C ALA A 610 -5.68 -20.44 -24.70
N SER A 611 -5.98 -21.64 -25.19
CA SER A 611 -7.14 -21.89 -26.06
C SER A 611 -8.50 -21.82 -25.34
N ARG A 612 -8.50 -21.83 -24.00
CA ARG A 612 -9.69 -21.80 -23.14
C ARG A 612 -9.95 -20.40 -22.57
N VAL A 613 -9.00 -19.50 -22.68
CA VAL A 613 -9.12 -18.11 -22.24
C VAL A 613 -9.48 -17.26 -23.45
N THR A 614 -10.74 -16.86 -23.53
CA THR A 614 -11.25 -15.95 -24.56
C THR A 614 -11.53 -14.61 -23.91
N GLY A 615 -10.63 -13.64 -24.05
CA GLY A 615 -10.83 -12.31 -23.45
C GLY A 615 -10.11 -11.24 -24.19
#